data_88e57c0a11440cdfaf2ac1db1c1a2f07
#
_entry.id   88e57c0a11440cdfaf2ac1db1c1a2f07
#
_cell.length_a   1.000
_cell.length_b   1.000
_cell.length_c   1.000
_cell.angle_alpha   90.00
_cell.angle_beta   90.00
_cell.angle_gamma   90.00
#
_symmetry.space_group_name_H-M   'P 1'
#
loop_
_entity.id
_entity.type
_entity.pdbx_description
1 polymer ?
#
loop_
_entity_poly.entity_id
_entity_poly.type
_entity_poly.pdbx_seq_one_letter_code
_entity_poly.pdbx_strand_id
1 'polypeptide(L)'
;IATASRPETREWVLRQGAHHVVDHTRPLASEIAALGLGPVQYVASLTHTDSHLAQIAELIAPQGALALIDDPAALDVVPFKRKSVSVHWEFMFTRSMFETADMAAQHRLLTRVADLVDAGVLRTTAARHGGTIGAANLRRAHALLESNRALGKIVLEGF
;
A
#
# COMPACT_ATOMS: atom_id res chain seq x y z
N ILE A 1 -5.16 -1.62 10.43
CA ILE A 1 -6.21 -0.76 9.85
C ILE A 1 -5.92 -0.59 8.37
N ALA A 2 -6.91 -0.83 7.51
CA ALA A 2 -6.82 -0.53 6.08
C ALA A 2 -7.76 0.63 5.73
N THR A 3 -7.53 1.29 4.59
CA THR A 3 -8.42 2.33 4.07
C THR A 3 -9.15 1.84 2.83
N ALA A 4 -10.46 2.01 2.78
CA ALA A 4 -11.28 1.70 1.61
C ALA A 4 -12.62 2.44 1.67
N SER A 5 -13.05 3.04 0.55
CA SER A 5 -14.29 3.84 0.50
C SER A 5 -15.48 3.10 -0.12
N ARG A 6 -15.24 2.08 -0.95
CA ARG A 6 -16.31 1.34 -1.61
C ARG A 6 -16.63 0.03 -0.86
N PRO A 7 -17.90 -0.43 -0.83
CA PRO A 7 -18.29 -1.67 -0.15
C PRO A 7 -17.43 -2.87 -0.57
N GLU A 8 -17.25 -3.08 -1.87
CA GLU A 8 -16.50 -4.22 -2.40
C GLU A 8 -15.00 -4.18 -2.03
N THR A 9 -14.38 -2.98 -1.95
CA THR A 9 -12.99 -2.85 -1.51
C THR A 9 -12.86 -3.04 0.00
N ARG A 10 -13.85 -2.59 0.78
CA ARG A 10 -13.90 -2.83 2.23
C ARG A 10 -13.96 -4.32 2.56
N GLU A 11 -14.85 -5.06 1.92
CA GLU A 11 -14.94 -6.51 2.08
C GLU A 11 -13.65 -7.20 1.64
N TRP A 12 -13.05 -6.74 0.55
CA TRP A 12 -11.82 -7.34 0.03
C TRP A 12 -10.65 -7.18 1.00
N VAL A 13 -10.40 -5.98 1.55
CA VAL A 13 -9.30 -5.77 2.52
C VAL A 13 -9.53 -6.53 3.83
N LEU A 14 -10.78 -6.70 4.26
CA LEU A 14 -11.10 -7.57 5.42
C LEU A 14 -10.75 -9.04 5.11
N ARG A 15 -11.12 -9.54 3.93
CA ARG A 15 -10.73 -10.90 3.50
C ARG A 15 -9.22 -11.07 3.38
N GLN A 16 -8.48 -10.01 3.08
CA GLN A 16 -7.00 -10.02 3.05
C GLN A 16 -6.36 -9.95 4.44
N GLY A 17 -7.15 -9.80 5.51
CA GLY A 17 -6.67 -9.86 6.88
C GLY A 17 -6.63 -8.53 7.62
N ALA A 18 -7.18 -7.46 7.06
CA ALA A 18 -7.35 -6.22 7.82
C ALA A 18 -8.33 -6.43 8.98
N HIS A 19 -7.96 -5.97 10.19
CA HIS A 19 -8.85 -6.06 11.35
C HIS A 19 -9.90 -4.94 11.35
N HIS A 20 -9.54 -3.76 10.83
CA HIS A 20 -10.40 -2.58 10.77
C HIS A 20 -10.27 -1.91 9.41
N VAL A 21 -11.34 -1.27 8.96
CA VAL A 21 -11.37 -0.52 7.70
C VAL A 21 -12.01 0.84 7.93
N VAL A 22 -11.29 1.89 7.55
CA VAL A 22 -11.77 3.28 7.59
C VAL A 22 -11.97 3.83 6.18
N ASP A 23 -12.81 4.84 6.05
CA ASP A 23 -13.11 5.49 4.78
C ASP A 23 -12.14 6.67 4.55
N HIS A 24 -11.24 6.53 3.57
CA HIS A 24 -10.26 7.57 3.24
C HIS A 24 -10.88 8.82 2.57
N THR A 25 -12.15 8.81 2.21
CA THR A 25 -12.87 10.00 1.72
C THR A 25 -13.35 10.90 2.85
N ARG A 26 -13.22 10.43 4.08
CA ARG A 26 -13.55 11.16 5.31
C ARG A 26 -12.28 11.55 6.06
N PRO A 27 -12.35 12.45 7.05
CA PRO A 27 -11.20 12.79 7.88
C PRO A 27 -10.64 11.55 8.59
N LEU A 28 -9.47 11.07 8.15
CA LEU A 28 -8.85 9.83 8.64
C LEU A 28 -8.60 9.86 10.15
N ALA A 29 -8.19 11.02 10.69
CA ALA A 29 -7.95 11.16 12.13
C ALA A 29 -9.22 10.85 12.94
N SER A 30 -10.36 11.36 12.50
CA SER A 30 -11.65 11.12 13.16
C SER A 30 -12.11 9.65 13.01
N GLU A 31 -11.99 9.10 11.80
CA GLU A 31 -12.34 7.70 11.52
C GLU A 31 -11.51 6.72 12.38
N ILE A 32 -10.22 6.98 12.52
CA ILE A 32 -9.31 6.16 13.34
C ILE A 32 -9.59 6.35 14.83
N ALA A 33 -9.82 7.58 15.28
CA ALA A 33 -10.16 7.86 16.66
C ALA A 33 -11.45 7.12 17.11
N ALA A 34 -12.43 7.04 16.21
CA ALA A 34 -13.69 6.33 16.47
C ALA A 34 -13.51 4.81 16.69
N LEU A 35 -12.39 4.23 16.26
CA LEU A 35 -12.07 2.82 16.52
C LEU A 35 -11.63 2.56 17.98
N GLY A 36 -11.24 3.60 18.73
CA GLY A 36 -10.82 3.47 20.13
C GLY A 36 -9.48 2.71 20.32
N LEU A 37 -8.68 2.57 19.28
CA LEU A 37 -7.43 1.78 19.30
C LEU A 37 -6.19 2.56 19.76
N GLY A 38 -6.35 3.84 20.06
CA GLY A 38 -5.24 4.72 20.41
C GLY A 38 -4.46 5.21 19.16
N PRO A 39 -3.32 5.89 19.38
CA PRO A 39 -2.54 6.49 18.29
C PRO A 39 -1.88 5.45 17.40
N VAL A 40 -1.75 5.77 16.10
CA VAL A 40 -1.16 4.91 15.07
C VAL A 40 0.36 5.03 15.08
N GLN A 41 1.07 3.94 15.36
CA GLN A 41 2.54 3.92 15.41
C GLN A 41 3.18 3.87 14.02
N TYR A 42 2.58 3.12 13.10
CA TYR A 42 3.14 2.88 11.77
C TYR A 42 2.11 3.19 10.69
N VAL A 43 2.51 3.97 9.72
CA VAL A 43 1.69 4.29 8.54
C VAL A 43 2.44 3.84 7.29
N ALA A 44 1.79 3.02 6.45
CA ALA A 44 2.24 2.72 5.11
C ALA A 44 1.36 3.49 4.11
N SER A 45 1.93 4.50 3.46
CA SER A 45 1.26 5.28 2.42
C SER A 45 1.68 4.74 1.06
N LEU A 46 0.73 4.12 0.36
CA LEU A 46 0.99 3.35 -0.85
C LEU A 46 0.55 4.07 -2.13
N THR A 47 -0.22 5.16 -1.98
CA THR A 47 -0.70 5.98 -3.09
C THR A 47 -1.36 7.26 -2.56
N HIS A 48 -1.34 8.33 -3.37
CA HIS A 48 -1.95 9.63 -3.05
C HIS A 48 -1.46 10.22 -1.72
N THR A 49 -0.19 10.03 -1.38
CA THR A 49 0.41 10.50 -0.12
C THR A 49 0.22 12.00 0.07
N ASP A 50 0.39 12.81 -0.97
CA ASP A 50 0.19 14.26 -0.94
C ASP A 50 -1.21 14.66 -0.44
N SER A 51 -2.24 13.96 -0.87
CA SER A 51 -3.63 14.21 -0.48
C SER A 51 -3.93 13.90 0.99
N HIS A 52 -3.15 13.03 1.60
CA HIS A 52 -3.37 12.53 2.97
C HIS A 52 -2.33 12.98 3.99
N LEU A 53 -1.25 13.63 3.55
CA LEU A 53 -0.07 13.92 4.38
C LEU A 53 -0.41 14.68 5.66
N ALA A 54 -1.26 15.70 5.58
CA ALA A 54 -1.67 16.49 6.74
C ALA A 54 -2.44 15.63 7.77
N GLN A 55 -3.32 14.77 7.31
CA GLN A 55 -4.08 13.85 8.18
C GLN A 55 -3.17 12.77 8.79
N ILE A 56 -2.18 12.28 8.02
CA ILE A 56 -1.17 11.34 8.52
C ILE A 56 -0.36 12.01 9.64
N ALA A 57 0.07 13.28 9.47
CA ALA A 57 0.79 14.01 10.50
C ALA A 57 -0.04 14.20 11.78
N GLU A 58 -1.36 14.34 11.66
CA GLU A 58 -2.28 14.44 12.79
C GLU A 58 -2.44 13.11 13.54
N LEU A 59 -2.69 12.02 12.83
CA LEU A 59 -3.05 10.72 13.43
C LEU A 59 -1.85 9.90 13.92
N ILE A 60 -0.65 10.12 13.35
CA ILE A 60 0.53 9.33 13.72
C ILE A 60 1.01 9.64 15.13
N ALA A 61 1.40 8.61 15.85
CA ALA A 61 1.90 8.74 17.22
C ALA A 61 3.25 9.48 17.28
N PRO A 62 3.60 10.13 18.41
CA PRO A 62 4.96 10.53 18.66
C PRO A 62 5.94 9.36 18.53
N GLN A 63 7.09 9.60 17.88
CA GLN A 63 8.12 8.59 17.57
C GLN A 63 7.63 7.46 16.64
N GLY A 64 6.51 7.66 15.95
CA GLY A 64 6.01 6.73 14.94
C GLY A 64 6.85 6.76 13.66
N ALA A 65 6.48 5.91 12.69
CA ALA A 65 7.15 5.84 11.40
C ALA A 65 6.15 5.88 10.24
N LEU A 66 6.47 6.70 9.25
CA LEU A 66 5.78 6.79 7.97
C LEU A 66 6.65 6.16 6.88
N ALA A 67 6.16 5.11 6.24
CA ALA A 67 6.75 4.55 5.03
C ALA A 67 5.91 4.92 3.81
N LEU A 68 6.54 5.27 2.69
CA LEU A 68 5.86 5.64 1.45
C LEU A 68 6.59 5.08 0.24
N ILE A 69 5.82 4.77 -0.81
CA ILE A 69 6.31 4.18 -2.05
C ILE A 69 5.93 4.97 -3.30
N ASP A 70 4.99 5.91 -3.20
CA ASP A 70 4.58 6.78 -4.31
C ASP A 70 5.49 8.01 -4.41
N ASP A 71 5.38 8.72 -5.51
CA ASP A 71 6.22 9.87 -5.87
C ASP A 71 5.41 11.18 -5.76
N PRO A 72 5.13 11.71 -4.55
CA PRO A 72 4.47 12.98 -4.42
C PRO A 72 5.34 14.11 -5.00
N ALA A 73 4.73 15.09 -5.65
CA ALA A 73 5.46 16.22 -6.24
C ALA A 73 6.26 17.03 -5.19
N ALA A 74 5.76 17.05 -3.95
CA ALA A 74 6.43 17.62 -2.79
C ALA A 74 6.01 16.88 -1.52
N LEU A 75 6.94 16.68 -0.59
CA LEU A 75 6.68 16.07 0.70
C LEU A 75 7.08 17.04 1.81
N ASP A 76 6.10 17.73 2.41
CA ASP A 76 6.35 18.57 3.59
C ASP A 76 6.47 17.73 4.86
N VAL A 77 7.70 17.51 5.31
CA VAL A 77 7.98 16.74 6.52
C VAL A 77 8.00 17.58 7.81
N VAL A 78 7.88 18.90 7.70
CA VAL A 78 7.95 19.83 8.86
C VAL A 78 6.88 19.51 9.92
N PRO A 79 5.62 19.19 9.57
CA PRO A 79 4.59 18.84 10.56
C PRO A 79 4.95 17.64 11.45
N PHE A 80 5.77 16.71 10.96
CA PHE A 80 6.18 15.51 11.69
C PHE A 80 7.27 15.78 12.74
N LYS A 81 7.99 16.92 12.64
CA LYS A 81 9.09 17.26 13.53
C LYS A 81 8.68 17.26 15.01
N ARG A 82 7.53 17.84 15.36
CA ARG A 82 7.08 17.95 16.75
C ARG A 82 6.84 16.59 17.43
N LYS A 83 6.56 15.56 16.61
CA LYS A 83 6.34 14.18 17.07
C LYS A 83 7.57 13.30 16.89
N SER A 84 8.69 13.83 16.37
CA SER A 84 9.90 13.05 16.05
C SER A 84 9.61 11.82 15.20
N VAL A 85 8.71 11.95 14.22
CA VAL A 85 8.34 10.84 13.32
C VAL A 85 9.48 10.58 12.35
N SER A 86 9.81 9.32 12.12
CA SER A 86 10.73 8.91 11.06
C SER A 86 9.99 8.70 9.75
N VAL A 87 10.64 9.13 8.64
CA VAL A 87 10.11 8.98 7.29
C VAL A 87 11.01 8.02 6.52
N HIS A 88 10.41 7.00 5.91
CA HIS A 88 11.11 5.95 5.19
C HIS A 88 10.60 5.88 3.75
N TRP A 89 11.54 6.02 2.82
CA TRP A 89 11.28 5.76 1.42
C TRP A 89 11.47 4.29 1.11
N GLU A 90 10.54 3.72 0.35
CA GLU A 90 10.68 2.42 -0.26
C GLU A 90 10.70 2.54 -1.78
N PHE A 91 11.88 2.29 -2.37
CA PHE A 91 12.07 2.23 -3.80
C PHE A 91 12.68 0.88 -4.17
N MET A 92 11.88 0.03 -4.81
CA MET A 92 12.25 -1.37 -5.07
C MET A 92 13.53 -1.54 -5.89
N PHE A 93 13.91 -0.54 -6.67
CA PHE A 93 15.08 -0.60 -7.54
C PHE A 93 16.37 -0.09 -6.91
N THR A 94 16.36 0.47 -5.70
CA THR A 94 17.55 1.04 -5.05
C THR A 94 18.72 0.05 -5.06
N ARG A 95 18.46 -1.19 -4.63
CA ARG A 95 19.51 -2.21 -4.51
C ARG A 95 20.14 -2.56 -5.86
N SER A 96 19.36 -2.74 -6.89
CA SER A 96 19.84 -3.07 -8.24
C SER A 96 20.45 -1.87 -8.96
N MET A 97 19.86 -0.66 -8.81
CA MET A 97 20.37 0.56 -9.46
C MET A 97 21.73 0.99 -8.93
N PHE A 98 21.95 0.82 -7.63
CA PHE A 98 23.19 1.28 -6.97
C PHE A 98 24.11 0.11 -6.60
N GLU A 99 23.80 -1.11 -7.05
CA GLU A 99 24.61 -2.32 -6.79
C GLU A 99 25.04 -2.43 -5.32
N THR A 100 24.06 -2.24 -4.42
CA THR A 100 24.35 -2.21 -2.98
C THR A 100 24.86 -3.56 -2.47
N ALA A 101 25.66 -3.54 -1.41
CA ALA A 101 26.25 -4.75 -0.82
C ALA A 101 25.20 -5.80 -0.41
N ASP A 102 23.96 -5.38 -0.15
CA ASP A 102 22.83 -6.24 0.20
C ASP A 102 21.88 -6.55 -0.97
N MET A 103 22.32 -6.44 -2.22
CA MET A 103 21.51 -6.59 -3.43
C MET A 103 20.66 -7.88 -3.42
N ALA A 104 21.19 -8.97 -2.85
CA ALA A 104 20.45 -10.23 -2.69
C ALA A 104 19.29 -10.18 -1.68
N ALA A 105 19.12 -9.09 -0.93
CA ALA A 105 18.04 -8.97 0.06
C ALA A 105 16.66 -9.02 -0.60
N GLN A 106 16.50 -8.45 -1.80
CA GLN A 106 15.23 -8.48 -2.54
C GLN A 106 14.87 -9.93 -2.94
N HIS A 107 15.83 -10.71 -3.42
CA HIS A 107 15.62 -12.13 -3.70
C HIS A 107 15.13 -12.89 -2.46
N ARG A 108 15.84 -12.71 -1.32
CA ARG A 108 15.43 -13.35 -0.06
C ARG A 108 14.03 -12.96 0.39
N LEU A 109 13.69 -11.68 0.25
CA LEU A 109 12.34 -11.18 0.57
C LEU A 109 11.27 -11.85 -0.32
N LEU A 110 11.47 -11.86 -1.63
CA LEU A 110 10.51 -12.45 -2.57
C LEU A 110 10.37 -13.96 -2.38
N THR A 111 11.48 -14.67 -2.13
CA THR A 111 11.44 -16.10 -1.77
C THR A 111 10.63 -16.32 -0.50
N ARG A 112 10.86 -15.51 0.54
CA ARG A 112 10.08 -15.60 1.78
C ARG A 112 8.59 -15.34 1.57
N VAL A 113 8.23 -14.39 0.70
CA VAL A 113 6.82 -14.13 0.33
C VAL A 113 6.22 -15.35 -0.38
N ALA A 114 6.94 -15.95 -1.33
CA ALA A 114 6.50 -17.17 -2.01
C ALA A 114 6.24 -18.31 -1.03
N ASP A 115 7.20 -18.59 -0.13
CA ASP A 115 7.05 -19.61 0.92
C ASP A 115 5.80 -19.37 1.79
N LEU A 116 5.51 -18.12 2.15
CA LEU A 116 4.37 -17.77 2.98
C LEU A 116 3.04 -17.92 2.21
N VAL A 117 3.04 -17.66 0.91
CA VAL A 117 1.86 -17.92 0.06
C VAL A 117 1.62 -19.43 -0.08
N ASP A 118 2.67 -20.20 -0.34
CA ASP A 118 2.58 -21.67 -0.48
C ASP A 118 2.14 -22.34 0.84
N ALA A 119 2.57 -21.79 1.96
CA ALA A 119 2.14 -22.23 3.29
C ALA A 119 0.71 -21.74 3.68
N GLY A 120 0.03 -20.97 2.84
CA GLY A 120 -1.30 -20.42 3.11
C GLY A 120 -1.33 -19.33 4.20
N VAL A 121 -0.18 -18.81 4.62
CA VAL A 121 -0.07 -17.73 5.62
C VAL A 121 -0.42 -16.38 4.99
N LEU A 122 0.06 -16.14 3.76
CA LEU A 122 -0.30 -14.98 2.95
C LEU A 122 -1.30 -15.39 1.87
N ARG A 123 -2.27 -14.54 1.63
CA ARG A 123 -3.22 -14.69 0.53
C ARG A 123 -2.74 -13.92 -0.68
N THR A 124 -2.86 -14.52 -1.85
CA THR A 124 -2.59 -13.83 -3.11
C THR A 124 -3.52 -12.64 -3.29
N THR A 125 -2.98 -11.55 -3.86
CA THR A 125 -3.75 -10.39 -4.29
C THR A 125 -4.18 -10.48 -5.76
N ALA A 126 -3.90 -11.58 -6.47
CA ALA A 126 -4.39 -11.85 -7.81
C ALA A 126 -5.91 -12.04 -7.75
N ALA A 127 -6.66 -11.01 -8.12
CA ALA A 127 -8.11 -10.98 -8.01
C ALA A 127 -8.81 -11.19 -9.36
N ARG A 128 -8.09 -11.03 -10.46
CA ARG A 128 -8.68 -11.09 -11.80
C ARG A 128 -7.73 -11.71 -12.81
N HIS A 129 -8.24 -12.70 -13.55
CA HIS A 129 -7.60 -13.22 -14.74
C HIS A 129 -8.00 -12.37 -15.96
N GLY A 130 -7.04 -11.76 -16.62
CA GLY A 130 -7.25 -10.84 -17.75
C GLY A 130 -7.23 -11.52 -19.12
N GLY A 131 -7.09 -12.85 -19.15
CA GLY A 131 -6.97 -13.65 -20.37
C GLY A 131 -5.53 -13.76 -20.86
N THR A 132 -5.36 -14.15 -22.12
CA THR A 132 -4.07 -14.33 -22.77
C THR A 132 -3.35 -12.98 -22.95
N ILE A 133 -2.03 -12.97 -22.82
CA ILE A 133 -1.19 -11.79 -23.10
C ILE A 133 -1.38 -11.41 -24.58
N GLY A 134 -1.83 -10.19 -24.79
CA GLY A 134 -2.05 -9.62 -26.12
C GLY A 134 -2.53 -8.19 -26.04
N ALA A 135 -2.35 -7.41 -27.11
CA ALA A 135 -2.60 -5.97 -27.12
C ALA A 135 -4.04 -5.60 -26.69
N ALA A 136 -5.04 -6.37 -27.08
CA ALA A 136 -6.43 -6.11 -26.73
C ALA A 136 -6.69 -6.31 -25.22
N ASN A 137 -6.15 -7.37 -24.62
CA ASN A 137 -6.30 -7.67 -23.20
C ASN A 137 -5.50 -6.69 -22.34
N LEU A 138 -4.27 -6.35 -22.74
CA LEU A 138 -3.45 -5.33 -22.08
C LEU A 138 -4.16 -3.98 -22.09
N ARG A 139 -4.72 -3.54 -23.22
CA ARG A 139 -5.48 -2.28 -23.29
C ARG A 139 -6.66 -2.25 -22.32
N ARG A 140 -7.40 -3.37 -22.20
CA ARG A 140 -8.49 -3.48 -21.23
C ARG A 140 -8.01 -3.45 -19.78
N ALA A 141 -6.89 -4.12 -19.50
CA ALA A 141 -6.28 -4.11 -18.16
C ALA A 141 -5.82 -2.71 -17.75
N HIS A 142 -5.14 -1.98 -18.66
CA HIS A 142 -4.72 -0.59 -18.45
C HIS A 142 -5.93 0.31 -18.19
N ALA A 143 -6.94 0.27 -19.02
CA ALA A 143 -8.16 1.08 -18.83
C ALA A 143 -8.82 0.82 -17.47
N LEU A 144 -8.84 -0.44 -16.99
CA LEU A 144 -9.36 -0.76 -15.68
C LEU A 144 -8.48 -0.19 -14.55
N LEU A 145 -7.15 -0.28 -14.67
CA LEU A 145 -6.23 0.28 -13.67
C LEU A 145 -6.34 1.81 -13.62
N GLU A 146 -6.35 2.48 -14.77
CA GLU A 146 -6.48 3.94 -14.89
C GLU A 146 -7.82 4.46 -14.37
N SER A 147 -8.87 3.63 -14.38
CA SER A 147 -10.16 3.98 -13.79
C SER A 147 -10.18 4.04 -12.26
N ASN A 148 -9.10 3.63 -11.58
CA ASN A 148 -9.02 3.48 -10.12
C ASN A 148 -10.08 2.51 -9.53
N ARG A 149 -10.66 1.64 -10.36
CA ARG A 149 -11.70 0.68 -9.95
C ARG A 149 -11.19 -0.75 -9.85
N ALA A 150 -9.93 -0.98 -10.18
CA ALA A 150 -9.33 -2.31 -10.05
C ALA A 150 -9.35 -2.78 -8.59
N LEU A 151 -9.64 -4.06 -8.40
CA LEU A 151 -9.59 -4.74 -7.12
C LEU A 151 -8.48 -5.79 -7.19
N GLY A 152 -7.44 -5.63 -6.34
CA GLY A 152 -6.28 -6.50 -6.37
C GLY A 152 -5.49 -6.42 -7.69
N LYS A 153 -4.78 -7.48 -8.02
CA LYS A 153 -3.94 -7.57 -9.22
C LYS A 153 -4.68 -8.23 -10.37
N ILE A 154 -4.44 -7.74 -11.58
CA ILE A 154 -4.88 -8.35 -12.83
C ILE A 154 -3.71 -9.16 -13.39
N VAL A 155 -3.94 -10.45 -13.65
CA VAL A 155 -2.93 -11.36 -14.19
C VAL A 155 -3.35 -11.78 -15.59
N LEU A 156 -2.41 -11.72 -16.53
CA LEU A 156 -2.54 -12.27 -17.87
C LEU A 156 -1.52 -13.40 -18.04
N GLU A 157 -1.81 -14.41 -18.82
CA GLU A 157 -0.92 -15.55 -19.02
C GLU A 157 -0.95 -16.08 -20.47
N GLY A 158 0.17 -16.71 -20.86
CA GLY A 158 0.32 -17.25 -22.21
C GLY A 158 0.52 -16.19 -23.28
N PHE A 159 0.79 -16.62 -24.51
CA PHE A 159 0.91 -15.81 -25.73
C PHE A 159 0.03 -16.39 -26.81
#